data_93b04fe3f2c10f6255ea759c3c6c3a01
#
_entry.id   93b04fe3f2c10f6255ea759c3c6c3a01
#
_cell.length_a   1.000
_cell.length_b   1.000
_cell.length_c   1.000
_cell.angle_alpha   90.00
_cell.angle_beta   90.00
_cell.angle_gamma   90.00
#
_symmetry.space_group_name_H-M   'P 1'
#
loop_
_entity.id
_entity.type
_entity.pdbx_description
1 polymer ?
#
loop_
_entity_poly.entity_id
_entity_poly.type
_entity_poly.pdbx_seq_one_letter_code
_entity_poly.pdbx_strand_id
1 'polypeptide(L)'
;MRPLIHPAIEDITVEGILHALSDPVRVSIYATLAGSGCASICSNFLEMSDRSIPKSTLSQHFRALREAGLIRSERQGVEMYNSSRCKEIEQRFPGLIAAILNAHSVQASGRARAAKRKTAAKKTTSV
;
A
#
# COMPACT_ATOMS: atom_id res chain seq x y z
N MET A 1 19.08 -11.03 15.76
CA MET A 1 18.04 -10.43 14.90
C MET A 1 16.86 -9.97 15.72
N ARG A 2 16.42 -8.77 15.51
CA ARG A 2 15.22 -8.28 16.19
C ARG A 2 13.99 -8.98 15.62
N PRO A 3 13.09 -9.50 16.46
CA PRO A 3 11.85 -10.08 15.97
C PRO A 3 10.98 -9.00 15.32
N LEU A 4 10.23 -9.41 14.30
CA LEU A 4 9.26 -8.52 13.67
C LEU A 4 8.04 -8.40 14.59
N ILE A 5 7.69 -7.15 14.91
CA ILE A 5 6.58 -6.87 15.82
C ILE A 5 5.30 -6.70 14.99
N HIS A 6 4.30 -7.52 15.35
CA HIS A 6 2.96 -7.43 14.76
C HIS A 6 1.97 -7.15 15.89
N PRO A 7 1.19 -6.06 15.81
CA PRO A 7 0.18 -5.81 16.84
C PRO A 7 -0.91 -6.87 16.82
N ALA A 8 -1.45 -7.18 17.99
CA ALA A 8 -2.62 -8.02 18.11
C ALA A 8 -3.81 -7.28 17.49
N ILE A 9 -4.83 -8.04 17.03
CA ILE A 9 -5.99 -7.43 16.38
C ILE A 9 -6.69 -6.42 17.29
N GLU A 10 -6.68 -6.65 18.59
CA GLU A 10 -7.29 -5.78 19.60
C GLU A 10 -6.55 -4.43 19.72
N ASP A 11 -5.27 -4.40 19.36
CA ASP A 11 -4.43 -3.21 19.45
C ASP A 11 -4.43 -2.37 18.18
N ILE A 12 -5.05 -2.87 17.11
CA ILE A 12 -5.16 -2.14 15.84
C ILE A 12 -6.23 -1.06 15.98
N THR A 13 -5.89 0.20 15.63
CA THR A 13 -6.79 1.33 15.72
C THR A 13 -7.12 1.90 14.35
N VAL A 14 -8.28 2.54 14.24
CA VAL A 14 -8.68 3.25 13.01
C VAL A 14 -7.68 4.37 12.71
N GLU A 15 -7.27 5.11 13.72
CA GLU A 15 -6.31 6.21 13.57
C GLU A 15 -4.96 5.72 13.06
N GLY A 16 -4.49 4.58 13.55
CA GLY A 16 -3.26 3.96 13.09
C GLY A 16 -3.34 3.55 11.62
N ILE A 17 -4.46 2.95 11.23
CA ILE A 17 -4.72 2.56 9.85
C ILE A 17 -4.73 3.79 8.93
N LEU A 18 -5.46 4.83 9.33
CA LEU A 18 -5.55 6.06 8.53
C LEU A 18 -4.20 6.74 8.40
N HIS A 19 -3.41 6.77 9.47
CA HIS A 19 -2.07 7.35 9.45
C HIS A 19 -1.16 6.58 8.45
N ALA A 20 -1.16 5.26 8.52
CA ALA A 20 -0.34 4.44 7.63
C ALA A 20 -0.75 4.61 6.16
N LEU A 21 -2.05 4.70 5.90
CA LEU A 21 -2.58 4.84 4.54
C LEU A 21 -2.69 6.29 4.06
N SER A 22 -2.18 7.25 4.82
CA SER A 22 -2.15 8.66 4.40
C SER A 22 -1.05 8.95 3.37
N ASP A 23 -0.10 8.05 3.20
CA ASP A 23 0.98 8.19 2.22
C ASP A 23 0.58 7.48 0.92
N PRO A 24 0.68 8.15 -0.25
CA PRO A 24 0.29 7.55 -1.53
C PRO A 24 1.05 6.28 -1.88
N VAL A 25 2.33 6.21 -1.54
CA VAL A 25 3.15 5.02 -1.81
C VAL A 25 2.69 3.86 -0.93
N ARG A 26 2.44 4.12 0.35
CA ARG A 26 1.98 3.08 1.28
C ARG A 26 0.62 2.51 0.89
N VAL A 27 -0.33 3.36 0.49
CA VAL A 27 -1.64 2.85 0.06
C VAL A 27 -1.53 2.05 -1.23
N SER A 28 -0.63 2.42 -2.14
CA SER A 28 -0.38 1.65 -3.37
C SER A 28 0.22 0.28 -3.08
N ILE A 29 1.19 0.21 -2.16
CA ILE A 29 1.78 -1.05 -1.70
C ILE A 29 0.68 -1.94 -1.10
N TYR A 30 -0.12 -1.38 -0.22
CA TYR A 30 -1.17 -2.13 0.45
C TYR A 30 -2.24 -2.63 -0.53
N ALA A 31 -2.66 -1.80 -1.48
CA ALA A 31 -3.62 -2.18 -2.50
C ALA A 31 -3.11 -3.37 -3.33
N THR A 32 -1.84 -3.37 -3.68
CA THR A 32 -1.21 -4.47 -4.41
C THR A 32 -1.22 -5.76 -3.59
N LEU A 33 -0.86 -5.67 -2.30
CA LEU A 33 -0.85 -6.84 -1.42
C LEU A 33 -2.26 -7.39 -1.20
N ALA A 34 -3.23 -6.51 -0.98
CA ALA A 34 -4.62 -6.92 -0.77
C ALA A 34 -5.23 -7.55 -2.01
N GLY A 35 -4.86 -7.06 -3.19
CA GLY A 35 -5.38 -7.56 -4.46
C GLY A 35 -4.77 -8.88 -4.89
N SER A 36 -3.49 -9.13 -4.55
CA SER A 36 -2.79 -10.34 -4.98
C SER A 36 -3.21 -11.59 -4.22
N GLY A 37 -3.71 -11.43 -2.99
CA GLY A 37 -4.12 -12.56 -2.15
C GLY A 37 -2.99 -13.47 -1.70
N CYS A 38 -1.74 -13.15 -2.01
CA CYS A 38 -0.58 -13.96 -1.64
C CYS A 38 0.57 -13.05 -1.16
N ALA A 39 1.54 -13.67 -0.48
CA ALA A 39 2.69 -12.96 0.03
C ALA A 39 3.61 -12.47 -1.10
N SER A 40 4.15 -11.27 -0.94
CA SER A 40 5.09 -10.68 -1.90
C SER A 40 6.37 -10.27 -1.22
N ILE A 41 7.47 -10.31 -1.98
CA ILE A 41 8.80 -9.93 -1.52
C ILE A 41 8.95 -8.41 -1.61
N CYS A 42 9.58 -7.78 -0.60
CA CYS A 42 9.79 -6.33 -0.58
C CYS A 42 10.45 -5.79 -1.85
N SER A 43 11.42 -6.50 -2.39
CA SER A 43 12.16 -6.08 -3.58
C SER A 43 11.27 -5.90 -4.81
N ASN A 44 10.13 -6.59 -4.86
CA ASN A 44 9.18 -6.47 -5.99
C ASN A 44 8.51 -5.09 -6.04
N PHE A 45 8.66 -4.29 -4.99
CA PHE A 45 8.04 -2.97 -4.89
C PHE A 45 9.02 -1.82 -5.12
N LEU A 46 10.28 -2.11 -5.48
CA LEU A 46 11.30 -1.08 -5.69
C LEU A 46 10.96 -0.14 -6.87
N GLU A 47 10.20 -0.63 -7.83
CA GLU A 47 9.80 0.14 -9.02
C GLU A 47 8.27 0.20 -9.15
N MET A 48 7.59 0.65 -8.10
CA MET A 48 6.12 0.68 -8.06
C MET A 48 5.46 1.82 -8.82
N SER A 49 6.20 2.77 -9.26
CA SER A 49 5.69 3.92 -10.01
C SER A 49 6.77 4.33 -11.00
N ASP A 50 6.56 5.40 -11.72
CA ASP A 50 7.56 5.94 -12.66
C ASP A 50 8.86 6.35 -11.94
N ARG A 51 8.92 6.19 -10.62
CA ARG A 51 10.09 6.51 -9.82
C ARG A 51 10.59 5.28 -9.09
N SER A 52 11.89 5.05 -9.21
CA SER A 52 12.57 4.06 -8.39
C SER A 52 12.54 4.51 -6.91
N ILE A 53 12.10 3.62 -6.03
CA ILE A 53 12.02 3.91 -4.59
C ILE A 53 13.28 3.39 -3.92
N PRO A 54 14.03 4.23 -3.18
CA PRO A 54 15.21 3.75 -2.44
C PRO A 54 14.82 2.62 -1.48
N LYS A 55 15.67 1.62 -1.36
CA LYS A 55 15.41 0.45 -0.52
C LYS A 55 15.14 0.81 0.94
N SER A 56 15.87 1.79 1.47
CA SER A 56 15.68 2.27 2.84
C SER A 56 14.30 2.91 3.03
N THR A 57 13.85 3.69 2.06
CA THR A 57 12.52 4.33 2.09
C THR A 57 11.44 3.27 2.00
N LEU A 58 11.61 2.29 1.13
CA LEU A 58 10.66 1.19 0.99
C LEU A 58 10.53 0.40 2.30
N SER A 59 11.66 0.13 2.96
CA SER A 59 11.65 -0.55 4.27
C SER A 59 10.86 0.22 5.32
N GLN A 60 10.97 1.56 5.31
CA GLN A 60 10.21 2.42 6.21
C GLN A 60 8.70 2.33 5.94
N HIS A 61 8.30 2.27 4.68
CA HIS A 61 6.90 2.12 4.31
C HIS A 61 6.33 0.77 4.80
N PHE A 62 7.07 -0.31 4.61
CA PHE A 62 6.65 -1.62 5.10
C PHE A 62 6.58 -1.67 6.62
N ARG A 63 7.52 -1.01 7.30
CA ARG A 63 7.51 -0.90 8.76
C ARG A 63 6.27 -0.17 9.25
N ALA A 64 5.92 0.95 8.63
CA ALA A 64 4.73 1.71 8.99
C ALA A 64 3.45 0.88 8.82
N LEU A 65 3.33 0.16 7.71
CA LEU A 65 2.20 -0.73 7.46
C LEU A 65 2.12 -1.86 8.48
N ARG A 66 3.25 -2.45 8.84
CA ARG A 66 3.32 -3.54 9.82
C ARG A 66 2.93 -3.06 11.21
N GLU A 67 3.45 -1.92 11.65
CA GLU A 67 3.14 -1.35 12.96
C GLU A 67 1.67 -0.94 13.10
N ALA A 68 1.04 -0.55 12.00
CA ALA A 68 -0.39 -0.24 11.98
C ALA A 68 -1.28 -1.50 11.99
N GLY A 69 -0.69 -2.67 11.78
CA GLY A 69 -1.44 -3.93 11.73
C GLY A 69 -2.04 -4.25 10.38
N LEU A 70 -1.61 -3.56 9.33
CA LEU A 70 -2.13 -3.77 7.98
C LEU A 70 -1.51 -4.95 7.26
N ILE A 71 -0.26 -5.26 7.56
CA ILE A 71 0.46 -6.35 6.93
C ILE A 71 1.14 -7.26 7.95
N ARG A 72 1.39 -8.48 7.51
CA ARG A 72 2.21 -9.45 8.23
C ARG A 72 3.47 -9.70 7.41
N SER A 73 4.62 -9.65 8.05
CA SER A 73 5.92 -9.85 7.41
C SER A 73 6.60 -11.07 7.99
N GLU A 74 7.19 -11.90 7.13
CA GLU A 74 7.93 -13.10 7.53
C GLU A 74 9.27 -13.14 6.81
N ARG A 75 10.33 -13.44 7.56
CA ARG A 75 11.66 -13.65 6.97
C ARG A 75 11.81 -15.09 6.55
N GLN A 76 12.23 -15.29 5.29
CA GLN A 76 12.59 -16.60 4.76
C GLN A 76 13.95 -16.47 4.10
N GLY A 77 14.99 -16.88 4.83
CA GLY A 77 16.36 -16.66 4.38
C GLY A 77 16.73 -15.19 4.38
N VAL A 78 17.17 -14.67 3.23
CA VAL A 78 17.54 -13.26 3.08
C VAL A 78 16.36 -12.39 2.63
N GLU A 79 15.21 -12.98 2.39
CA GLU A 79 14.06 -12.27 1.84
C GLU A 79 12.96 -12.07 2.86
N MET A 80 12.22 -10.97 2.69
CA MET A 80 11.09 -10.60 3.53
C MET A 80 9.80 -10.75 2.72
N TYR A 81 8.92 -11.65 3.15
CA TYR A 81 7.62 -11.86 2.54
C TYR A 81 6.54 -11.09 3.30
N ASN A 82 5.70 -10.37 2.58
CA ASN A 82 4.65 -9.55 3.14
C ASN A 82 3.29 -9.98 2.63
N SER A 83 2.31 -10.02 3.52
CA SER A 83 0.93 -10.33 3.16
C SER A 83 -0.02 -9.38 3.87
N SER A 84 -1.20 -9.15 3.28
CA SER A 84 -2.22 -8.28 3.86
C SER A 84 -2.94 -8.98 5.01
N ARG A 85 -3.28 -8.22 6.05
CA ARG A 85 -4.13 -8.66 7.15
C ARG A 85 -5.58 -8.19 6.96
N CYS A 86 -5.99 -7.96 5.74
CA CYS A 86 -7.30 -7.38 5.44
C CYS A 86 -8.46 -8.20 6.02
N LYS A 87 -8.35 -9.52 6.08
CA LYS A 87 -9.39 -10.37 6.67
C LYS A 87 -9.58 -10.10 8.16
N GLU A 88 -8.48 -9.95 8.90
CA GLU A 88 -8.54 -9.65 10.34
C GLU A 88 -9.13 -8.27 10.59
N ILE A 89 -8.72 -7.30 9.78
CA ILE A 89 -9.20 -5.92 9.89
C ILE A 89 -10.67 -5.84 9.52
N GLU A 90 -11.11 -6.58 8.50
CA GLU A 90 -12.51 -6.63 8.08
C GLU A 90 -13.42 -7.17 9.18
N GLN A 91 -12.93 -8.15 9.95
CA GLN A 91 -13.68 -8.69 11.08
C GLN A 91 -13.88 -7.64 12.18
N ARG A 92 -12.87 -6.81 12.42
CA ARG A 92 -12.93 -5.79 13.47
C ARG A 92 -13.60 -4.49 13.00
N PHE A 93 -13.28 -4.03 11.79
CA PHE A 93 -13.78 -2.78 11.22
C PHE A 93 -14.37 -3.07 9.83
N PRO A 94 -15.59 -3.64 9.77
CA PRO A 94 -16.19 -4.00 8.47
C PRO A 94 -16.32 -2.82 7.52
N GLY A 95 -15.85 -3.02 6.30
CA GLY A 95 -15.97 -2.03 5.24
C GLY A 95 -14.89 -0.95 5.22
N LEU A 96 -14.08 -0.80 6.26
CA LEU A 96 -13.08 0.27 6.34
C LEU A 96 -12.04 0.18 5.23
N ILE A 97 -11.39 -0.96 5.11
CA ILE A 97 -10.33 -1.15 4.10
C ILE A 97 -10.90 -1.09 2.69
N ALA A 98 -12.02 -1.74 2.45
CA ALA A 98 -12.68 -1.74 1.14
C ALA A 98 -13.01 -0.31 0.69
N ALA A 99 -13.53 0.52 1.60
CA ALA A 99 -13.86 1.91 1.30
C ALA A 99 -12.62 2.73 0.96
N ILE A 100 -11.55 2.58 1.71
CA ILE A 100 -10.29 3.30 1.46
C ILE A 100 -9.69 2.90 0.12
N LEU A 101 -9.58 1.61 -0.16
CA LEU A 101 -8.98 1.11 -1.40
C LEU A 101 -9.83 1.47 -2.61
N ASN A 102 -11.15 1.43 -2.49
CA ASN A 102 -12.04 1.84 -3.54
C ASN A 102 -11.89 3.34 -3.85
N ALA A 103 -11.86 4.18 -2.82
CA ALA A 103 -11.67 5.62 -2.98
C ALA A 103 -10.31 5.93 -3.61
N HIS A 104 -9.25 5.22 -3.21
CA HIS A 104 -7.93 5.36 -3.79
C HIS A 104 -7.94 4.99 -5.29
N SER A 105 -8.60 3.91 -5.64
CA SER A 105 -8.73 3.45 -7.03
C SER A 105 -9.44 4.50 -7.91
N VAL A 106 -10.52 5.09 -7.39
CA VAL A 106 -11.25 6.16 -8.08
C VAL A 106 -10.33 7.36 -8.30
N GLN A 107 -9.59 7.76 -7.27
CA GLN A 107 -8.65 8.88 -7.36
C GLN A 107 -7.55 8.63 -8.38
N ALA A 108 -6.98 7.44 -8.40
CA ALA A 108 -5.93 7.06 -9.35
C ALA A 108 -6.45 7.07 -10.79
N SER A 109 -7.67 6.58 -11.03
CA SER A 109 -8.32 6.62 -12.33
C SER A 109 -8.59 8.06 -12.78
N GLY A 110 -9.01 8.93 -11.86
CA GLY A 110 -9.22 10.34 -12.13
C GLY A 110 -7.93 11.05 -12.55
N ARG A 111 -6.83 10.76 -11.87
CA ARG A 111 -5.51 11.31 -12.22
C ARG A 111 -5.05 10.85 -13.60
N ALA A 112 -5.26 9.58 -13.94
CA ALA A 112 -4.92 9.03 -15.24
C ALA A 112 -5.74 9.70 -16.37
N ARG A 113 -7.04 9.92 -16.13
CA ARG A 113 -7.90 10.63 -17.09
C ARG A 113 -7.47 12.07 -17.26
N ALA A 114 -7.12 12.78 -16.19
CA ALA A 114 -6.64 14.15 -16.24
C ALA A 114 -5.33 14.26 -17.02
N ALA A 115 -4.40 13.33 -16.81
CA ALA A 115 -3.14 13.28 -17.55
C ALA A 115 -3.38 13.07 -19.05
N LYS A 116 -4.29 12.18 -19.44
CA LYS A 116 -4.67 11.95 -20.84
C LYS A 116 -5.30 13.18 -21.47
N ARG A 117 -6.17 13.89 -20.74
CA ARG A 117 -6.79 15.12 -21.22
C ARG A 117 -5.76 16.21 -21.49
N LYS A 118 -4.79 16.38 -20.58
CA LYS A 118 -3.71 17.37 -20.76
C LYS A 118 -2.85 17.04 -21.98
N THR A 119 -2.54 15.77 -22.19
CA THR A 119 -1.76 15.34 -23.34
C THR A 119 -2.52 15.58 -24.65
N ALA A 120 -3.81 15.26 -24.68
CA ALA A 120 -4.66 15.50 -25.85
C ALA A 120 -4.79 17.00 -26.16
N ALA A 121 -4.96 17.85 -25.12
CA ALA A 121 -5.04 19.29 -25.29
C ALA A 121 -3.74 19.88 -25.87
N LYS A 122 -2.57 19.36 -25.41
CA LYS A 122 -1.28 19.79 -25.94
C LYS A 122 -1.12 19.42 -27.41
N LYS A 123 -1.60 18.28 -27.86
CA LYS A 123 -1.54 17.84 -29.24
C LYS A 123 -2.41 18.70 -30.12
N THR A 124 -3.56 19.17 -29.65
CA THR A 124 -4.48 20.03 -30.44
C THR A 124 -4.00 21.48 -30.53
N THR A 125 -3.18 21.94 -29.59
CA THR A 125 -2.68 23.32 -29.60
C THR A 125 -1.34 23.49 -30.32
N SER A 126 -0.70 22.42 -30.76
CA SER A 126 0.60 22.44 -31.42
C SER A 126 0.51 22.45 -32.95
N VAL A 127 -0.59 22.88 -33.51
CA VAL A 127 -0.76 23.04 -34.95
C VAL A 127 -0.21 24.37 -35.43
#